data_cacd9e126675c68d493e38ff60531aca
#
_entry.id   cacd9e126675c68d493e38ff60531aca
#
_cell.length_a   1.000
_cell.length_b   1.000
_cell.length_c   1.000
_cell.angle_alpha   90.00
_cell.angle_beta   90.00
_cell.angle_gamma   90.00
#
_symmetry.space_group_name_H-M   'P 1'
#
loop_
_entity.id
_entity.type
_entity.pdbx_description
1 polymer ?
#
loop_
_entity_poly.entity_id
_entity_poly.type
_entity_poly.pdbx_seq_one_letter_code
_entity_poly.pdbx_strand_id
1 'polypeptide(L)'
;MDPNAEAFTKLYLSNYRTLVRYAYLRVNDRALAEDLADDAFLLAWEKAPSPEAITSRWLFATVRNLIGNEYQRRDRERIRVQQAGMEEAASVEAWGLHIEQIGLRLAMSRLRPEDSLVLQLTYWHGLSAAEAAQFLDCTVAALWVRLTRARAALRALLDDTSIMPTRRRARGGDVRG
;
A
#
# COMPACT_ATOMS: atom_id res chain seq x y z
N MET A 1 9.82 10.61 -35.51
CA MET A 1 9.88 10.09 -34.15
C MET A 1 8.82 9.02 -34.06
N ASP A 2 9.12 7.88 -33.45
CA ASP A 2 8.14 6.79 -33.33
C ASP A 2 7.00 7.23 -32.40
N PRO A 3 5.74 7.24 -32.83
CA PRO A 3 4.61 7.65 -32.01
C PRO A 3 4.50 6.84 -30.70
N ASN A 4 4.87 5.56 -30.76
CA ASN A 4 4.89 4.69 -29.58
C ASN A 4 5.94 5.14 -28.54
N ALA A 5 7.11 5.56 -28.98
CA ALA A 5 8.16 6.05 -28.08
C ALA A 5 7.76 7.37 -27.39
N GLU A 6 7.04 8.25 -28.10
CA GLU A 6 6.56 9.52 -27.54
C GLU A 6 5.46 9.28 -26.49
N ALA A 7 4.47 8.43 -26.81
CA ALA A 7 3.41 8.04 -25.90
C ALA A 7 3.97 7.36 -24.62
N PHE A 8 4.95 6.48 -24.80
CA PHE A 8 5.62 5.82 -23.67
C PHE A 8 6.42 6.80 -22.82
N THR A 9 7.14 7.73 -23.43
CA THR A 9 7.87 8.79 -22.71
C THR A 9 6.92 9.63 -21.85
N LYS A 10 5.77 10.00 -22.39
CA LYS A 10 4.74 10.73 -21.63
C LYS A 10 4.20 9.91 -20.46
N LEU A 11 3.92 8.64 -20.68
CA LEU A 11 3.48 7.70 -19.64
C LEU A 11 4.53 7.59 -18.52
N TYR A 12 5.80 7.42 -18.90
CA TYR A 12 6.93 7.35 -17.97
C TYR A 12 7.04 8.62 -17.12
N LEU A 13 7.15 9.78 -17.76
CA LEU A 13 7.33 11.06 -17.06
C LEU A 13 6.17 11.41 -16.12
N SER A 14 4.94 11.02 -16.47
CA SER A 14 3.75 11.30 -15.65
C SER A 14 3.57 10.34 -14.48
N ASN A 15 4.17 9.14 -14.49
CA ASN A 15 3.90 8.13 -13.47
C ASN A 15 5.14 7.70 -12.67
N TYR A 16 6.36 7.82 -13.20
CA TYR A 16 7.58 7.26 -12.61
C TYR A 16 7.79 7.68 -11.15
N ARG A 17 7.79 8.98 -10.89
CA ARG A 17 8.01 9.53 -9.54
C ARG A 17 6.99 9.01 -8.53
N THR A 18 5.74 8.90 -8.95
CA THR A 18 4.65 8.42 -8.10
C THR A 18 4.78 6.91 -7.83
N LEU A 19 5.19 6.13 -8.83
CA LEU A 19 5.47 4.70 -8.68
C LEU A 19 6.64 4.42 -7.75
N VAL A 20 7.76 5.12 -7.92
CA VAL A 20 8.93 5.00 -7.01
C VAL A 20 8.52 5.31 -5.58
N ARG A 21 7.79 6.42 -5.37
CA ARG A 21 7.29 6.78 -4.04
C ARG A 21 6.37 5.70 -3.45
N TYR A 22 5.47 5.16 -4.28
CA TYR A 22 4.58 4.08 -3.89
C TYR A 22 5.33 2.82 -3.45
N ALA A 23 6.36 2.42 -4.20
CA ALA A 23 7.22 1.28 -3.87
C ALA A 23 8.03 1.56 -2.61
N TYR A 24 8.68 2.73 -2.51
CA TYR A 24 9.51 3.12 -1.38
C TYR A 24 8.78 3.04 -0.04
N LEU A 25 7.53 3.52 0.03
CA LEU A 25 6.72 3.46 1.24
C LEU A 25 6.41 2.02 1.71
N ARG A 26 6.66 1.02 0.87
CA ARG A 26 6.43 -0.39 1.18
C ARG A 26 7.70 -1.16 1.47
N VAL A 27 8.72 -0.94 0.65
CA VAL A 27 9.97 -1.71 0.76
C VAL A 27 11.00 -1.02 1.65
N ASN A 28 10.82 0.29 1.93
CA ASN A 28 11.73 1.14 2.71
C ASN A 28 13.19 1.07 2.24
N ASP A 29 13.36 0.86 0.94
CA ASP A 29 14.64 0.78 0.26
C ASP A 29 14.50 1.52 -1.06
N ARG A 30 15.32 2.58 -1.26
CA ARG A 30 15.19 3.47 -2.40
C ARG A 30 15.63 2.80 -3.70
N ALA A 31 16.74 2.10 -3.67
CA ALA A 31 17.28 1.42 -4.85
C ALA A 31 16.27 0.36 -5.32
N LEU A 32 15.80 -0.47 -4.41
CA LEU A 32 14.79 -1.47 -4.71
C LEU A 32 13.47 -0.84 -5.20
N ALA A 33 13.07 0.31 -4.67
CA ALA A 33 11.84 0.99 -5.12
C ALA A 33 11.98 1.53 -6.56
N GLU A 34 13.16 2.03 -6.92
CA GLU A 34 13.50 2.46 -8.27
C GLU A 34 13.52 1.24 -9.21
N ASP A 35 14.18 0.15 -8.85
CA ASP A 35 14.21 -1.10 -9.63
C ASP A 35 12.80 -1.66 -9.90
N LEU A 36 11.94 -1.70 -8.87
CA LEU A 36 10.56 -2.19 -9.02
C LEU A 36 9.70 -1.28 -9.93
N ALA A 37 9.97 0.02 -9.94
CA ALA A 37 9.31 0.94 -10.85
C ALA A 37 9.81 0.75 -12.29
N ASP A 38 11.11 0.61 -12.48
CA ASP A 38 11.73 0.35 -13.78
C ASP A 38 11.25 -0.99 -14.38
N ASP A 39 11.20 -2.04 -13.58
CA ASP A 39 10.64 -3.34 -13.98
C ASP A 39 9.17 -3.22 -14.45
N ALA A 40 8.37 -2.42 -13.77
CA ALA A 40 6.99 -2.20 -14.18
C ALA A 40 6.89 -1.49 -15.54
N PHE A 41 7.76 -0.52 -15.81
CA PHE A 41 7.81 0.14 -17.12
C PHE A 41 8.39 -0.76 -18.21
N LEU A 42 9.36 -1.60 -17.89
CA LEU A 42 9.88 -2.61 -18.81
C LEU A 42 8.77 -3.59 -19.22
N LEU A 43 8.03 -4.11 -18.24
CA LEU A 43 6.89 -4.97 -18.50
C LEU A 43 5.78 -4.26 -19.30
N ALA A 44 5.58 -2.96 -19.10
CA ALA A 44 4.66 -2.17 -19.89
C ALA A 44 5.12 -2.06 -21.34
N TRP A 45 6.40 -1.83 -21.57
CA TRP A 45 6.98 -1.75 -22.90
C TRP A 45 6.88 -3.08 -23.66
N GLU A 46 7.19 -4.19 -22.97
CA GLU A 46 7.21 -5.52 -23.59
C GLU A 46 5.82 -6.09 -23.89
N LYS A 47 4.84 -5.83 -23.02
CA LYS A 47 3.53 -6.51 -23.08
C LYS A 47 2.42 -5.69 -23.70
N ALA A 48 2.58 -4.41 -23.84
CA ALA A 48 1.53 -3.57 -24.38
C ALA A 48 1.48 -3.68 -25.91
N PRO A 49 0.31 -3.94 -26.49
CA PRO A 49 0.12 -3.83 -27.93
C PRO A 49 0.30 -2.38 -28.42
N SER A 50 0.04 -1.41 -27.56
CA SER A 50 0.37 0.00 -27.73
C SER A 50 0.53 0.67 -26.35
N PRO A 51 1.34 1.75 -26.22
CA PRO A 51 1.50 2.48 -24.96
C PRO A 51 0.19 3.07 -24.41
N GLU A 52 -0.77 3.41 -25.29
CA GLU A 52 -2.07 3.96 -24.92
C GLU A 52 -2.94 2.92 -24.16
N ALA A 53 -2.66 1.63 -24.35
CA ALA A 53 -3.34 0.56 -23.62
C ALA A 53 -2.90 0.47 -22.14
N ILE A 54 -1.76 1.08 -21.79
CA ILE A 54 -1.23 1.09 -20.43
C ILE A 54 -1.80 2.27 -19.65
N THR A 55 -2.52 1.96 -18.59
CA THR A 55 -3.05 2.96 -17.67
C THR A 55 -2.16 3.07 -16.43
N SER A 56 -2.24 4.21 -15.71
CA SER A 56 -1.62 4.35 -14.39
C SER A 56 -2.04 3.22 -13.45
N ARG A 57 -3.32 2.82 -13.48
CA ARG A 57 -3.85 1.69 -12.70
C ARG A 57 -3.11 0.38 -12.99
N TRP A 58 -2.81 0.10 -14.25
CA TRP A 58 -2.07 -1.09 -14.65
C TRP A 58 -0.64 -1.06 -14.09
N LEU A 59 0.07 0.07 -14.23
CA LEU A 59 1.42 0.25 -13.69
C LEU A 59 1.46 0.03 -12.17
N PHE A 60 0.54 0.61 -11.42
CA PHE A 60 0.48 0.41 -9.97
C PHE A 60 0.12 -1.01 -9.57
N ALA A 61 -0.77 -1.68 -10.31
CA ALA A 61 -1.08 -3.09 -10.08
C ALA A 61 0.16 -3.96 -10.31
N THR A 62 0.94 -3.64 -11.35
CA THR A 62 2.20 -4.33 -11.68
C THR A 62 3.24 -4.13 -10.58
N VAL A 63 3.53 -2.89 -10.16
CA VAL A 63 4.45 -2.62 -9.05
C VAL A 63 4.00 -3.31 -7.77
N ARG A 64 2.71 -3.31 -7.45
CA ARG A 64 2.17 -4.04 -6.29
C ARG A 64 2.47 -5.54 -6.35
N ASN A 65 2.31 -6.14 -7.51
CA ASN A 65 2.61 -7.57 -7.69
C ASN A 65 4.11 -7.84 -7.56
N LEU A 66 4.97 -6.97 -8.13
CA LEU A 66 6.42 -7.06 -8.01
C LEU A 66 6.86 -6.95 -6.55
N ILE A 67 6.30 -6.01 -5.78
CA ILE A 67 6.52 -5.90 -4.33
C ILE A 67 6.11 -7.19 -3.61
N GLY A 68 4.96 -7.77 -3.95
CA GLY A 68 4.49 -9.03 -3.37
C GLY A 68 5.47 -10.19 -3.64
N ASN A 69 5.98 -10.29 -4.86
CA ASN A 69 6.98 -11.28 -5.24
C ASN A 69 8.30 -11.10 -4.46
N GLU A 70 8.73 -9.86 -4.26
CA GLU A 70 9.93 -9.54 -3.49
C GLU A 70 9.79 -9.95 -2.01
N TYR A 71 8.64 -9.69 -1.38
CA TYR A 71 8.37 -10.18 -0.03
C TYR A 71 8.41 -11.69 0.06
N GLN A 72 7.78 -12.41 -0.89
CA GLN A 72 7.82 -13.87 -0.93
C GLN A 72 9.25 -14.41 -1.16
N ARG A 73 10.07 -13.69 -1.95
CA ARG A 73 11.46 -14.03 -2.18
C ARG A 73 12.26 -13.92 -0.87
N ARG A 74 12.12 -12.81 -0.15
CA ARG A 74 12.78 -12.57 1.14
C ARG A 74 12.35 -13.57 2.20
N ASP A 75 11.07 -13.92 2.28
CA ASP A 75 10.56 -14.91 3.22
C ASP A 75 11.14 -16.30 2.94
N ARG A 76 11.20 -16.71 1.67
CA ARG A 76 11.83 -17.99 1.29
C ARG A 76 13.31 -18.04 1.62
N GLU A 77 14.04 -16.96 1.38
CA GLU A 77 15.45 -16.86 1.72
C GLU A 77 15.67 -16.92 3.23
N ARG A 78 14.86 -16.23 4.01
CA ARG A 78 14.90 -16.27 5.48
C ARG A 78 14.65 -17.68 6.02
N ILE A 79 13.65 -18.39 5.48
CA ILE A 79 13.38 -19.78 5.87
C ILE A 79 14.57 -20.67 5.53
N ARG A 80 15.20 -20.51 4.36
CA ARG A 80 16.37 -21.26 3.94
C ARG A 80 17.56 -21.03 4.87
N VAL A 81 17.83 -19.78 5.24
CA VAL A 81 18.89 -19.42 6.18
C VAL A 81 18.64 -20.02 7.57
N GLN A 82 17.41 -19.98 8.07
CA GLN A 82 17.02 -20.61 9.33
C GLN A 82 17.21 -22.13 9.30
N GLN A 83 16.84 -22.79 8.20
CA GLN A 83 17.03 -24.24 8.03
C GLN A 83 18.49 -24.64 7.87
N ALA A 84 19.35 -23.75 7.42
CA ALA A 84 20.80 -23.99 7.29
C ALA A 84 21.57 -23.86 8.62
N GLY A 85 20.88 -23.60 9.75
CA GLY A 85 21.52 -23.53 11.08
C GLY A 85 22.41 -22.32 11.29
N MET A 86 22.32 -21.31 10.45
CA MET A 86 22.94 -20.02 10.67
C MET A 86 22.02 -19.19 11.57
N GLU A 87 22.07 -19.47 12.89
CA GLU A 87 21.52 -18.60 13.92
C GLU A 87 22.34 -17.31 14.00
N GLU A 88 22.14 -16.43 13.07
CA GLU A 88 22.28 -15.03 13.35
C GLU A 88 20.85 -14.51 13.43
N ALA A 89 20.45 -14.22 14.66
CA ALA A 89 19.21 -13.52 14.94
C ALA A 89 19.22 -12.21 14.15
N ALA A 90 18.78 -12.29 12.89
CA ALA A 90 18.15 -11.13 12.30
C ALA A 90 17.00 -10.82 13.26
N SER A 91 17.29 -9.91 14.19
CA SER A 91 16.26 -9.26 14.96
C SER A 91 15.20 -8.92 13.93
N VAL A 92 14.11 -9.66 14.01
CA VAL A 92 12.82 -9.10 13.71
C VAL A 92 12.81 -7.88 14.62
N GLU A 93 13.33 -6.77 14.16
CA GLU A 93 12.74 -5.50 14.47
C GLU A 93 11.33 -5.66 13.93
N ALA A 94 10.70 -6.56 14.65
CA ALA A 94 9.28 -6.63 14.73
C ALA A 94 8.91 -5.18 14.78
N TRP A 95 8.41 -4.73 13.69
CA TRP A 95 7.46 -3.67 13.66
C TRP A 95 6.91 -3.56 15.08
N GLY A 96 7.41 -2.57 15.84
CA GLY A 96 6.88 -2.22 17.16
C GLY A 96 5.45 -1.78 16.94
N LEU A 97 4.61 -2.76 16.66
CA LEU A 97 3.20 -2.57 16.42
C LEU A 97 2.59 -2.32 17.77
N HIS A 98 2.43 -1.05 18.07
CA HIS A 98 1.54 -0.65 19.16
C HIS A 98 0.18 -1.31 18.88
N ILE A 99 -0.50 -1.72 19.95
CA ILE A 99 -1.83 -2.39 19.88
C ILE A 99 -2.80 -1.64 18.96
N GLU A 100 -2.72 -0.31 18.91
CA GLU A 100 -3.47 0.56 18.00
C GLU A 100 -3.19 0.28 16.51
N GLN A 101 -1.96 -0.04 16.16
CA GLN A 101 -1.59 -0.39 14.78
C GLN A 101 -2.11 -1.76 14.37
N ILE A 102 -2.21 -2.70 15.31
CA ILE A 102 -2.81 -4.03 15.08
C ILE A 102 -4.30 -3.85 14.83
N GLY A 103 -4.99 -3.06 15.64
CA GLY A 103 -6.41 -2.75 15.46
C GLY A 103 -6.72 -2.11 14.10
N LEU A 104 -5.91 -1.12 13.71
CA LEU A 104 -6.04 -0.46 12.41
C LEU A 104 -5.83 -1.43 11.24
N ARG A 105 -4.81 -2.30 11.30
CA ARG A 105 -4.56 -3.31 10.25
C ARG A 105 -5.72 -4.29 10.12
N LEU A 106 -6.24 -4.76 11.24
CA LEU A 106 -7.38 -5.67 11.24
C LEU A 106 -8.65 -4.99 10.70
N ALA A 107 -8.91 -3.73 11.08
CA ALA A 107 -10.00 -2.95 10.51
C ALA A 107 -9.82 -2.73 8.99
N MET A 108 -8.62 -2.38 8.54
CA MET A 108 -8.30 -2.22 7.13
C MET A 108 -8.47 -3.51 6.32
N SER A 109 -8.16 -4.69 6.90
CA SER A 109 -8.34 -5.99 6.23
C SER A 109 -9.81 -6.41 6.09
N ARG A 110 -10.69 -5.86 6.93
CA ARG A 110 -12.14 -6.10 6.90
C ARG A 110 -12.91 -5.14 6.00
N LEU A 111 -12.26 -4.05 5.55
CA LEU A 111 -12.84 -3.15 4.57
C LEU A 111 -12.99 -3.84 3.21
N ARG A 112 -13.97 -3.37 2.43
CA ARG A 112 -14.03 -3.74 1.01
C ARG A 112 -12.72 -3.35 0.32
N PRO A 113 -12.22 -4.16 -0.62
CA PRO A 113 -10.95 -3.88 -1.29
C PRO A 113 -10.84 -2.49 -1.88
N GLU A 114 -11.92 -1.97 -2.48
CA GLU A 114 -11.98 -0.64 -3.07
C GLU A 114 -11.93 0.48 -2.02
N ASP A 115 -12.54 0.32 -0.85
CA ASP A 115 -12.50 1.28 0.24
C ASP A 115 -11.11 1.30 0.90
N SER A 116 -10.52 0.13 1.11
CA SER A 116 -9.15 0.00 1.61
C SER A 116 -8.15 0.64 0.65
N LEU A 117 -8.31 0.43 -0.66
CA LEU A 117 -7.45 1.00 -1.69
C LEU A 117 -7.50 2.53 -1.71
N VAL A 118 -8.70 3.13 -1.65
CA VAL A 118 -8.88 4.59 -1.62
C VAL A 118 -8.16 5.21 -0.42
N LEU A 119 -8.30 4.61 0.77
CA LEU A 119 -7.60 5.06 1.97
C LEU A 119 -6.09 4.92 1.82
N GLN A 120 -5.61 3.79 1.32
CA GLN A 120 -4.18 3.55 1.10
C GLN A 120 -3.58 4.59 0.14
N LEU A 121 -4.21 4.83 -1.01
CA LEU A 121 -3.74 5.79 -2.00
C LEU A 121 -3.58 7.19 -1.40
N THR A 122 -4.55 7.60 -0.59
CA THR A 122 -4.59 8.95 -0.04
C THR A 122 -3.67 9.15 1.16
N TYR A 123 -3.65 8.18 2.11
CA TYR A 123 -2.96 8.36 3.39
C TYR A 123 -1.60 7.67 3.48
N TRP A 124 -1.44 6.52 2.84
CA TRP A 124 -0.20 5.76 2.91
C TRP A 124 0.71 5.99 1.70
N HIS A 125 0.11 6.25 0.53
CA HIS A 125 0.90 6.47 -0.69
C HIS A 125 1.14 7.93 -0.97
N GLY A 126 0.51 8.81 -0.20
CA GLY A 126 0.67 10.25 -0.28
C GLY A 126 0.38 10.80 -1.69
N LEU A 127 -0.53 10.14 -2.43
CA LEU A 127 -1.00 10.65 -3.70
C LEU A 127 -1.85 11.90 -3.46
N SER A 128 -1.69 12.89 -4.32
CA SER A 128 -2.64 13.99 -4.40
C SER A 128 -4.03 13.46 -4.82
N ALA A 129 -5.06 14.22 -4.55
CA ALA A 129 -6.42 13.85 -4.98
C ALA A 129 -6.51 13.65 -6.50
N ALA A 130 -5.77 14.43 -7.28
CA ALA A 130 -5.74 14.30 -8.74
C ALA A 130 -5.08 12.98 -9.17
N GLU A 131 -3.92 12.63 -8.59
CA GLU A 131 -3.20 11.38 -8.87
C GLU A 131 -4.02 10.15 -8.44
N ALA A 132 -4.63 10.19 -7.26
CA ALA A 132 -5.49 9.11 -6.79
C ALA A 132 -6.76 8.94 -7.65
N ALA A 133 -7.36 10.04 -8.12
CA ALA A 133 -8.49 10.01 -9.02
C ALA A 133 -8.10 9.43 -10.40
N GLN A 134 -6.96 9.83 -10.94
CA GLN A 134 -6.39 9.28 -12.17
C GLN A 134 -6.11 7.77 -12.01
N PHE A 135 -5.52 7.36 -10.89
CA PHE A 135 -5.28 5.96 -10.58
C PHE A 135 -6.57 5.12 -10.57
N LEU A 136 -7.64 5.66 -9.98
CA LEU A 136 -8.93 4.97 -9.84
C LEU A 136 -9.84 5.14 -11.05
N ASP A 137 -9.35 5.78 -12.11
CA ASP A 137 -10.12 6.12 -13.31
C ASP A 137 -11.47 6.77 -12.97
N CYS A 138 -11.40 7.85 -12.17
CA CYS A 138 -12.57 8.59 -11.73
C CYS A 138 -12.28 10.08 -11.62
N THR A 139 -13.34 10.88 -11.48
CA THR A 139 -13.19 12.32 -11.20
C THR A 139 -12.73 12.56 -9.76
N VAL A 140 -12.09 13.71 -9.52
CA VAL A 140 -11.69 14.13 -8.17
C VAL A 140 -12.89 14.19 -7.22
N ALA A 141 -14.05 14.66 -7.72
CA ALA A 141 -15.29 14.69 -6.95
C ALA A 141 -15.75 13.27 -6.54
N ALA A 142 -15.70 12.31 -7.47
CA ALA A 142 -16.02 10.91 -7.17
C ALA A 142 -15.03 10.29 -6.17
N LEU A 143 -13.74 10.65 -6.25
CA LEU A 143 -12.74 10.25 -5.26
C LEU A 143 -13.11 10.71 -3.85
N TRP A 144 -13.49 11.97 -3.68
CA TRP A 144 -13.88 12.50 -2.37
C TRP A 144 -15.10 11.78 -1.78
N VAL A 145 -16.09 11.44 -2.62
CA VAL A 145 -17.25 10.65 -2.18
C VAL A 145 -16.82 9.26 -1.72
N ARG A 146 -15.95 8.56 -2.50
CA ARG A 146 -15.40 7.24 -2.13
C ARG A 146 -14.61 7.33 -0.84
N LEU A 147 -13.77 8.35 -0.69
CA LEU A 147 -12.95 8.55 0.49
C LEU A 147 -13.79 8.79 1.75
N THR A 148 -14.87 9.57 1.63
CA THR A 148 -15.80 9.81 2.75
C THR A 148 -16.49 8.51 3.20
N ARG A 149 -16.94 7.67 2.25
CA ARG A 149 -17.53 6.35 2.56
C ARG A 149 -16.52 5.43 3.20
N ALA A 150 -15.30 5.36 2.66
CA ALA A 150 -14.24 4.51 3.18
C ALA A 150 -13.84 4.91 4.61
N ARG A 151 -13.78 6.21 4.91
CA ARG A 151 -13.53 6.71 6.29
C ARG A 151 -14.65 6.32 7.24
N ALA A 152 -15.91 6.44 6.82
CA ALA A 152 -17.06 6.06 7.64
C ALA A 152 -17.05 4.55 7.93
N ALA A 153 -16.77 3.73 6.92
CA ALA A 153 -16.67 2.28 7.08
C ALA A 153 -15.51 1.88 8.01
N LEU A 154 -14.34 2.51 7.86
CA LEU A 154 -13.20 2.27 8.74
C LEU A 154 -13.50 2.66 10.18
N ARG A 155 -14.14 3.81 10.40
CA ARG A 155 -14.54 4.25 11.75
C ARG A 155 -15.49 3.26 12.39
N ALA A 156 -16.51 2.80 11.68
CA ALA A 156 -17.45 1.80 12.20
C ALA A 156 -16.75 0.50 12.64
N LEU A 157 -15.74 0.05 11.87
CA LEU A 157 -14.95 -1.13 12.22
C LEU A 157 -14.01 -0.91 13.42
N LEU A 158 -13.52 0.30 13.63
CA LEU A 158 -12.69 0.66 14.79
C LEU A 158 -13.55 0.85 16.04
N ASP A 159 -14.77 1.37 15.90
CA ASP A 159 -15.73 1.57 17.00
C ASP A 159 -16.41 0.25 17.40
N ASP A 160 -16.45 -0.74 16.52
CA ASP A 160 -16.92 -2.09 16.83
C ASP A 160 -15.93 -2.79 17.78
N THR A 161 -16.16 -2.54 19.07
CA THR A 161 -15.29 -2.74 20.23
C THR A 161 -14.96 -4.22 20.52
N SER A 162 -15.29 -5.13 19.63
CA SER A 162 -14.87 -6.54 19.74
C SER A 162 -13.36 -6.74 19.55
N ILE A 163 -12.61 -5.68 19.22
CA ILE A 163 -11.18 -5.75 18.86
C ILE A 163 -10.27 -5.06 19.87
N MET A 164 -10.82 -4.19 20.75
CA MET A 164 -10.02 -3.51 21.79
C MET A 164 -10.38 -4.03 23.18
N PRO A 165 -9.40 -4.46 23.99
CA PRO A 165 -9.65 -4.68 25.41
C PRO A 165 -10.04 -3.33 26.04
N THR A 166 -11.29 -3.23 26.47
CA THR A 166 -11.82 -2.07 27.15
C THR A 166 -10.91 -1.66 28.31
N ARG A 167 -10.37 -0.45 28.26
CA ARG A 167 -9.90 0.25 29.47
C ARG A 167 -11.09 0.32 30.42
N ARG A 168 -11.19 -0.65 31.32
CA ARG A 168 -12.08 -0.63 32.47
C ARG A 168 -11.82 0.69 33.18
N ARG A 169 -12.73 1.65 33.09
CA ARG A 169 -12.75 2.81 33.99
C ARG A 169 -12.79 2.24 35.43
N ALA A 170 -11.67 2.35 36.10
CA ALA A 170 -11.65 2.18 37.54
C ALA A 170 -12.57 3.27 38.13
N ARG A 171 -13.81 2.89 38.42
CA ARG A 171 -14.67 3.66 39.30
C ARG A 171 -13.97 3.68 40.64
N GLY A 172 -13.55 4.89 41.06
CA GLY A 172 -13.09 5.15 42.37
C GLY A 172 -14.12 4.65 43.39
N GLY A 173 -13.71 3.65 44.16
CA GLY A 173 -14.40 3.28 45.36
C GLY A 173 -14.25 4.42 46.37
N ASP A 174 -15.37 5.02 46.66
CA ASP A 174 -15.57 5.91 47.80
C ASP A 174 -15.35 5.07 49.09
N VAL A 175 -14.28 5.35 49.80
CA VAL A 175 -14.08 4.82 51.14
C VAL A 175 -14.52 5.89 52.14
N ARG A 176 -15.77 5.82 52.55
CA ARG A 176 -16.21 6.39 53.82
C ARG A 176 -16.34 5.24 54.82
N GLY A 177 -15.63 5.37 55.94
CA GLY A 177 -15.78 4.52 57.10
C GLY A 177 -14.58 4.63 57.98
#